data_8baf2d285bd9b7836625ad2d105ef3ab
#
_entry.id   8baf2d285bd9b7836625ad2d105ef3ab
#
_cell.length_a   1.000
_cell.length_b   1.000
_cell.length_c   1.000
_cell.angle_alpha   90.00
_cell.angle_beta   90.00
_cell.angle_gamma   90.00
#
_symmetry.space_group_name_H-M   'P 1'
#
loop_
_entity.id
_entity.type
_entity.pdbx_description
1 polymer ?
#
loop_
_entity_poly.entity_id
_entity_poly.type
_entity_poly.pdbx_seq_one_letter_code
_entity_poly.pdbx_strand_id
1 'polypeptide(L)'
;MQMVQPYEALCPSIIGVSKTLDRLACTALLDEASLEHKPGLVCPSSQGSHEDMDFQLFQKSVKSLQGYFQAQCLNGYRNVELEKIRQCGILAEQKMMDATQQINTHKGAIFNLGFASAAVGQCLATDSSLSAGSISQKIQSTWQDELLHHLERNPNSHGQR
;
A
#
# COMPACT_ATOMS: atom_id res chain seq x y z
N MET A 1 -26.68 9.47 -16.87
CA MET A 1 -26.71 8.04 -16.53
C MET A 1 -25.52 7.39 -17.22
N GLN A 2 -24.33 7.48 -16.55
CA GLN A 2 -23.11 6.86 -17.08
C GLN A 2 -23.24 5.36 -16.89
N MET A 3 -23.25 4.61 -18.00
CA MET A 3 -23.20 3.16 -17.98
C MET A 3 -21.90 2.72 -17.31
N VAL A 4 -22.04 2.04 -16.19
CA VAL A 4 -20.95 1.28 -15.57
C VAL A 4 -20.52 0.26 -16.62
N GLN A 5 -19.29 0.42 -17.14
CA GLN A 5 -18.69 -0.55 -18.05
C GLN A 5 -18.74 -1.92 -17.38
N PRO A 6 -19.21 -2.96 -18.05
CA PRO A 6 -19.20 -4.30 -17.48
C PRO A 6 -17.77 -4.69 -17.13
N TYR A 7 -17.63 -5.43 -16.04
CA TYR A 7 -16.38 -6.04 -15.60
C TYR A 7 -15.73 -6.76 -16.80
N GLU A 8 -14.86 -6.06 -17.53
CA GLU A 8 -14.02 -6.72 -18.52
C GLU A 8 -13.22 -7.77 -17.75
N ALA A 9 -13.37 -9.02 -18.17
CA ALA A 9 -12.70 -10.15 -17.53
C ALA A 9 -11.19 -9.88 -17.58
N LEU A 10 -10.60 -9.56 -16.43
CA LEU A 10 -9.17 -9.32 -16.32
C LEU A 10 -8.42 -10.53 -16.86
N CYS A 11 -7.40 -10.29 -17.67
CA CYS A 11 -6.55 -11.35 -18.17
C CYS A 11 -6.02 -12.21 -16.98
N PRO A 12 -6.08 -13.54 -17.05
CA PRO A 12 -5.59 -14.41 -15.97
C PRO A 12 -4.16 -14.08 -15.52
N SER A 13 -3.32 -13.58 -16.42
CA SER A 13 -1.95 -13.18 -16.12
C SER A 13 -1.87 -12.00 -15.13
N ILE A 14 -2.70 -10.96 -15.28
CA ILE A 14 -2.69 -9.83 -14.32
C ILE A 14 -3.19 -10.24 -12.95
N ILE A 15 -4.16 -11.16 -12.88
CA ILE A 15 -4.64 -11.69 -11.60
C ILE A 15 -3.51 -12.46 -10.90
N GLY A 16 -2.74 -13.28 -11.63
CA GLY A 16 -1.60 -14.02 -11.10
C GLY A 16 -0.50 -13.07 -10.59
N VAL A 17 -0.13 -12.07 -11.38
CA VAL A 17 0.90 -11.09 -11.01
C VAL A 17 0.46 -10.25 -9.81
N SER A 18 -0.77 -9.76 -9.78
CA SER A 18 -1.28 -8.94 -8.66
C SER A 18 -1.34 -9.74 -7.34
N LYS A 19 -1.71 -11.01 -7.37
CA LYS A 19 -1.64 -11.90 -6.19
C LYS A 19 -0.22 -12.11 -5.71
N THR A 20 0.72 -12.28 -6.63
CA THR A 20 2.15 -12.42 -6.29
C THR A 20 2.69 -11.14 -5.66
N LEU A 21 2.32 -9.97 -6.20
CA LEU A 21 2.68 -8.67 -5.64
C LEU A 21 2.15 -8.50 -4.21
N ASP A 22 0.88 -8.83 -3.96
CA ASP A 22 0.28 -8.76 -2.61
C ASP A 22 1.05 -9.61 -1.60
N ARG A 23 1.37 -10.87 -1.99
CA ARG A 23 2.17 -11.75 -1.15
C ARG A 23 3.56 -11.19 -0.88
N LEU A 24 4.25 -10.65 -1.89
CA LEU A 24 5.58 -10.05 -1.75
C LEU A 24 5.54 -8.83 -0.84
N ALA A 25 4.55 -7.95 -0.98
CA ALA A 25 4.39 -6.78 -0.12
C ALA A 25 4.16 -7.19 1.34
N CYS A 26 3.24 -8.13 1.59
CA CYS A 26 3.00 -8.66 2.95
C CYS A 26 4.25 -9.34 3.52
N THR A 27 4.99 -10.12 2.70
CA THR A 27 6.24 -10.76 3.14
C THR A 27 7.30 -9.70 3.49
N ALA A 28 7.48 -8.67 2.67
CA ALA A 28 8.44 -7.60 2.93
C ALA A 28 8.15 -6.84 4.24
N LEU A 29 6.87 -6.61 4.57
CA LEU A 29 6.47 -6.01 5.84
C LEU A 29 6.81 -6.92 7.03
N LEU A 30 6.58 -8.22 6.90
CA LEU A 30 6.93 -9.19 7.95
C LEU A 30 8.45 -9.35 8.08
N ASP A 31 9.18 -9.39 6.98
CA ASP A 31 10.64 -9.50 6.98
C ASP A 31 11.26 -8.27 7.64
N GLU A 32 10.77 -7.06 7.33
CA GLU A 32 11.21 -5.82 8.00
C GLU A 32 10.96 -5.89 9.50
N ALA A 33 9.76 -6.27 9.92
CA ALA A 33 9.43 -6.39 11.35
C ALA A 33 10.24 -7.49 12.05
N SER A 34 10.66 -8.53 11.33
CA SER A 34 11.43 -9.67 11.84
C SER A 34 12.92 -9.39 11.97
N LEU A 35 13.44 -8.29 11.43
CA LEU A 35 14.84 -7.92 11.58
C LEU A 35 15.15 -7.64 13.04
N GLU A 36 16.20 -8.30 13.57
CA GLU A 36 16.69 -8.10 14.93
C GLU A 36 17.62 -6.88 15.03
N HIS A 37 17.85 -6.46 16.25
CA HIS A 37 18.80 -5.38 16.59
C HIS A 37 18.48 -4.04 15.92
N LYS A 38 17.18 -3.70 15.80
CA LYS A 38 16.72 -2.39 15.35
C LYS A 38 16.57 -1.45 16.57
N PRO A 39 17.48 -0.50 16.81
CA PRO A 39 17.38 0.38 17.98
C PRO A 39 16.07 1.15 18.00
N GLY A 40 15.29 1.02 19.08
CA GLY A 40 14.04 1.73 19.28
C GLY A 40 12.83 1.21 18.48
N LEU A 41 13.02 0.22 17.60
CA LEU A 41 11.94 -0.36 16.80
C LEU A 41 11.55 -1.75 17.31
N VAL A 42 10.31 -2.14 17.00
CA VAL A 42 9.79 -3.48 17.33
C VAL A 42 10.53 -4.55 16.51
N CYS A 43 10.91 -5.63 17.18
CA CYS A 43 11.45 -6.85 16.58
C CYS A 43 10.98 -8.07 17.40
N PRO A 44 11.24 -9.32 16.97
CA PRO A 44 10.78 -10.51 17.70
C PRO A 44 11.22 -10.58 19.15
N SER A 45 12.42 -10.07 19.46
CA SER A 45 13.01 -10.11 20.81
C SER A 45 12.76 -8.85 21.65
N SER A 46 12.19 -7.76 21.07
CA SER A 46 12.04 -6.48 21.75
C SER A 46 10.90 -5.63 21.19
N GLN A 47 10.22 -4.91 22.09
CA GLN A 47 9.24 -3.89 21.72
C GLN A 47 9.89 -2.54 21.34
N GLY A 48 11.22 -2.42 21.42
CA GLY A 48 11.92 -1.17 21.19
C GLY A 48 11.53 -0.09 22.20
N SER A 49 11.20 1.10 21.71
CA SER A 49 10.73 2.24 22.52
C SER A 49 9.20 2.29 22.68
N HIS A 50 8.49 1.24 22.28
CA HIS A 50 7.03 1.20 22.27
C HIS A 50 6.51 0.39 23.46
N GLU A 51 5.51 0.95 24.17
CA GLU A 51 4.81 0.28 25.24
C GLU A 51 3.48 -0.38 24.76
N ASP A 52 3.00 0.06 23.60
CA ASP A 52 1.68 -0.25 23.04
C ASP A 52 1.70 -1.25 21.89
N MET A 53 2.88 -1.66 21.40
CA MET A 53 2.99 -2.56 20.26
C MET A 53 4.14 -3.57 20.42
N ASP A 54 3.91 -4.76 19.90
CA ASP A 54 4.85 -5.87 19.86
C ASP A 54 4.90 -6.53 18.48
N PHE A 55 5.78 -7.49 18.30
CA PHE A 55 5.91 -8.22 17.03
C PHE A 55 4.63 -8.98 16.64
N GLN A 56 3.86 -9.50 17.62
CA GLN A 56 2.60 -10.19 17.31
C GLN A 56 1.55 -9.23 16.77
N LEU A 57 1.54 -7.98 17.25
CA LEU A 57 0.65 -6.94 16.73
C LEU A 57 0.99 -6.61 15.28
N PHE A 58 2.30 -6.52 14.93
CA PHE A 58 2.73 -6.34 13.55
C PHE A 58 2.29 -7.49 12.64
N GLN A 59 2.37 -8.74 13.11
CA GLN A 59 1.87 -9.90 12.37
C GLN A 59 0.34 -9.82 12.12
N LYS A 60 -0.44 -9.45 13.14
CA LYS A 60 -1.90 -9.24 12.99
C LYS A 60 -2.21 -8.14 11.99
N SER A 61 -1.46 -7.04 12.06
CA SER A 61 -1.57 -5.92 11.13
C SER A 61 -1.34 -6.35 9.69
N VAL A 62 -0.21 -7.00 9.39
CA VAL A 62 0.08 -7.47 8.02
C VAL A 62 -0.99 -8.44 7.52
N LYS A 63 -1.48 -9.34 8.38
CA LYS A 63 -2.57 -10.26 8.02
C LYS A 63 -3.84 -9.51 7.61
N SER A 64 -4.15 -8.38 8.26
CA SER A 64 -5.32 -7.56 7.91
C SER A 64 -5.20 -6.86 6.56
N LEU A 65 -3.97 -6.68 6.06
CA LEU A 65 -3.66 -6.03 4.78
C LEU A 65 -3.67 -6.98 3.59
N GLN A 66 -3.83 -8.30 3.81
CA GLN A 66 -3.89 -9.27 2.71
C GLN A 66 -5.00 -8.91 1.72
N GLY A 67 -4.67 -8.92 0.43
CA GLY A 67 -5.54 -8.51 -0.67
C GLY A 67 -5.53 -7.01 -0.99
N TYR A 68 -5.02 -6.16 -0.11
CA TYR A 68 -4.96 -4.72 -0.33
C TYR A 68 -4.02 -4.34 -1.48
N PHE A 69 -2.79 -4.85 -1.47
CA PHE A 69 -1.80 -4.54 -2.52
C PHE A 69 -2.20 -5.14 -3.87
N GLN A 70 -2.88 -6.30 -3.86
CA GLN A 70 -3.53 -6.84 -5.06
C GLN A 70 -4.58 -5.86 -5.61
N ALA A 71 -5.47 -5.37 -4.75
CA ALA A 71 -6.52 -4.43 -5.15
C ALA A 71 -5.92 -3.15 -5.73
N GLN A 72 -4.86 -2.60 -5.13
CA GLN A 72 -4.17 -1.43 -5.65
C GLN A 72 -3.51 -1.68 -7.02
N CYS A 73 -2.87 -2.83 -7.20
CA CYS A 73 -2.32 -3.22 -8.50
C CYS A 73 -3.41 -3.27 -9.58
N LEU A 74 -4.56 -3.88 -9.28
CA LEU A 74 -5.69 -3.95 -10.21
C LEU A 74 -6.32 -2.58 -10.47
N ASN A 75 -6.37 -1.70 -9.48
CA ASN A 75 -6.80 -0.31 -9.63
C ASN A 75 -5.87 0.44 -10.59
N GLY A 76 -4.56 0.31 -10.41
CA GLY A 76 -3.58 0.90 -11.31
C GLY A 76 -3.66 0.36 -12.74
N TYR A 77 -3.80 -0.97 -12.90
CA TYR A 77 -3.97 -1.60 -14.22
C TYR A 77 -5.20 -1.08 -14.96
N ARG A 78 -6.29 -0.80 -14.24
CA ARG A 78 -7.52 -0.20 -14.79
C ARG A 78 -7.45 1.31 -14.96
N ASN A 79 -6.34 1.93 -14.57
CA ASN A 79 -6.13 3.38 -14.58
C ASN A 79 -7.29 4.14 -13.90
N VAL A 80 -7.69 3.70 -12.72
CA VAL A 80 -8.75 4.38 -11.96
C VAL A 80 -8.26 5.71 -11.42
N GLU A 81 -9.19 6.63 -11.14
CA GLU A 81 -8.92 7.94 -10.55
C GLU A 81 -8.21 7.82 -9.18
N LEU A 82 -7.38 8.80 -8.85
CA LEU A 82 -6.61 8.86 -7.59
C LEU A 82 -7.51 8.69 -6.36
N GLU A 83 -8.71 9.25 -6.39
CA GLU A 83 -9.64 9.15 -5.25
C GLU A 83 -10.01 7.69 -4.94
N LYS A 84 -10.18 6.83 -5.94
CA LYS A 84 -10.42 5.39 -5.71
C LYS A 84 -9.22 4.68 -5.09
N ILE A 85 -8.01 5.04 -5.51
CA ILE A 85 -6.76 4.53 -4.92
C ILE A 85 -6.68 4.94 -3.45
N ARG A 86 -6.98 6.21 -3.14
CA ARG A 86 -7.01 6.73 -1.77
C ARG A 86 -8.06 6.06 -0.90
N GLN A 87 -9.28 5.92 -1.40
CA GLN A 87 -10.37 5.24 -0.67
C GLN A 87 -10.02 3.79 -0.34
N CYS A 88 -9.39 3.08 -1.27
CA CYS A 88 -8.89 1.73 -1.02
C CYS A 88 -7.83 1.73 0.10
N GLY A 89 -6.94 2.72 0.14
CA GLY A 89 -5.96 2.91 1.21
C GLY A 89 -6.60 3.21 2.57
N ILE A 90 -7.61 4.08 2.61
CA ILE A 90 -8.35 4.41 3.84
C ILE A 90 -9.05 3.16 4.40
N LEU A 91 -9.68 2.35 3.55
CA LEU A 91 -10.30 1.10 3.97
C LEU A 91 -9.28 0.09 4.50
N ALA A 92 -8.09 0.03 3.90
CA ALA A 92 -7.01 -0.83 4.39
C ALA A 92 -6.47 -0.33 5.75
N GLU A 93 -6.30 0.99 5.91
CA GLU A 93 -5.92 1.60 7.19
C GLU A 93 -6.95 1.28 8.28
N GLN A 94 -8.25 1.41 7.99
CA GLN A 94 -9.30 1.07 8.93
C GLN A 94 -9.26 -0.40 9.35
N LYS A 95 -9.09 -1.33 8.40
CA LYS A 95 -8.94 -2.77 8.71
C LYS A 95 -7.72 -3.04 9.58
N MET A 96 -6.61 -2.36 9.31
CA MET A 96 -5.40 -2.45 10.12
C MET A 96 -5.65 -1.94 11.53
N MET A 97 -6.27 -0.77 11.69
CA MET A 97 -6.61 -0.17 13.00
C MET A 97 -7.55 -1.08 13.81
N ASP A 98 -8.57 -1.66 13.16
CA ASP A 98 -9.49 -2.60 13.82
C ASP A 98 -8.77 -3.87 14.28
N ALA A 99 -7.85 -4.41 13.48
CA ALA A 99 -7.08 -5.60 13.81
C ALA A 99 -6.05 -5.36 14.92
N THR A 100 -5.59 -4.10 15.09
CA THR A 100 -4.53 -3.70 16.03
C THR A 100 -5.06 -2.92 17.22
N GLN A 101 -6.38 -2.95 17.48
CA GLN A 101 -7.00 -2.22 18.59
C GLN A 101 -6.71 -0.71 18.55
N GLN A 102 -6.80 -0.13 17.37
CA GLN A 102 -6.54 1.29 17.09
C GLN A 102 -5.07 1.72 17.23
N ILE A 103 -4.14 0.78 17.22
CA ILE A 103 -2.71 1.08 17.24
C ILE A 103 -2.19 1.16 15.80
N ASN A 104 -1.59 2.29 15.45
CA ASN A 104 -1.04 2.52 14.12
C ASN A 104 0.31 1.80 13.95
N THR A 105 0.32 0.70 13.21
CA THR A 105 1.52 -0.10 12.94
C THR A 105 2.08 0.12 11.53
N HIS A 106 1.22 0.23 10.49
CA HIS A 106 1.63 0.21 9.08
C HIS A 106 1.02 1.32 8.21
N LYS A 107 0.52 2.42 8.77
CA LYS A 107 -0.11 3.51 7.98
C LYS A 107 0.80 4.04 6.86
N GLY A 108 2.07 4.30 7.16
CA GLY A 108 3.05 4.74 6.17
C GLY A 108 3.28 3.70 5.07
N ALA A 109 3.34 2.42 5.44
CA ALA A 109 3.50 1.31 4.49
C ALA A 109 2.27 1.14 3.60
N ILE A 110 1.05 1.26 4.15
CA ILE A 110 -0.20 1.25 3.38
C ILE A 110 -0.15 2.31 2.28
N PHE A 111 0.24 3.53 2.63
CA PHE A 111 0.35 4.62 1.66
C PHE A 111 1.43 4.33 0.60
N ASN A 112 2.68 4.12 1.03
CA ASN A 112 3.82 4.01 0.12
C ASN A 112 3.76 2.76 -0.78
N LEU A 113 3.53 1.58 -0.19
CA LEU A 113 3.42 0.34 -0.96
C LEU A 113 2.12 0.27 -1.75
N GLY A 114 1.05 0.93 -1.29
CA GLY A 114 -0.20 1.07 -2.01
C GLY A 114 -0.02 1.79 -3.34
N PHE A 115 0.63 2.96 -3.32
CA PHE A 115 0.97 3.69 -4.55
C PHE A 115 1.94 2.93 -5.45
N ALA A 116 2.97 2.31 -4.88
CA ALA A 116 3.89 1.48 -5.65
C ALA A 116 3.16 0.32 -6.34
N SER A 117 2.23 -0.34 -5.65
CA SER A 117 1.42 -1.43 -6.21
C SER A 117 0.51 -0.94 -7.35
N ALA A 118 -0.10 0.24 -7.21
CA ALA A 118 -0.90 0.84 -8.28
C ALA A 118 -0.02 1.21 -9.48
N ALA A 119 1.17 1.76 -9.26
CA ALA A 119 2.12 2.07 -10.33
C ALA A 119 2.59 0.81 -11.09
N VAL A 120 2.82 -0.31 -10.36
CA VAL A 120 3.09 -1.62 -11.01
C VAL A 120 1.94 -2.00 -11.94
N GLY A 121 0.70 -1.84 -11.48
CA GLY A 121 -0.49 -2.10 -12.31
C GLY A 121 -0.51 -1.26 -13.59
N GLN A 122 -0.21 0.04 -13.49
CA GLN A 122 -0.13 0.93 -14.65
C GLN A 122 1.03 0.55 -15.59
N CYS A 123 2.20 0.17 -15.06
CA CYS A 123 3.30 -0.32 -15.88
C CYS A 123 2.90 -1.56 -16.68
N LEU A 124 2.20 -2.50 -16.04
CA LEU A 124 1.71 -3.72 -16.69
C LEU A 124 0.66 -3.42 -17.78
N ALA A 125 -0.21 -2.42 -17.57
CA ALA A 125 -1.20 -2.00 -18.55
C ALA A 125 -0.59 -1.34 -19.79
N THR A 126 0.64 -0.82 -19.69
CA THR A 126 1.36 -0.11 -20.77
C THR A 126 2.59 -0.87 -21.29
N ASP A 127 2.73 -2.16 -20.94
CA ASP A 127 3.90 -2.99 -21.27
C ASP A 127 5.25 -2.32 -20.92
N SER A 128 5.23 -1.49 -19.87
CA SER A 128 6.46 -0.83 -19.39
C SER A 128 7.29 -1.76 -18.52
N SER A 129 8.59 -1.57 -18.49
CA SER A 129 9.49 -2.36 -17.65
C SER A 129 9.15 -2.20 -16.15
N LEU A 130 9.30 -3.28 -15.39
CA LEU A 130 9.15 -3.26 -13.94
C LEU A 130 10.52 -3.07 -13.28
N SER A 131 10.89 -1.82 -13.04
CA SER A 131 12.08 -1.44 -12.29
C SER A 131 11.72 -0.39 -11.24
N ALA A 132 12.56 -0.21 -10.22
CA ALA A 132 12.35 0.85 -9.23
C ALA A 132 12.23 2.24 -9.88
N GLY A 133 13.06 2.49 -10.92
CA GLY A 133 13.02 3.74 -11.67
C GLY A 133 11.71 3.95 -12.42
N SER A 134 11.24 2.95 -13.18
CA SER A 134 9.98 3.06 -13.93
C SER A 134 8.76 3.17 -13.02
N ILE A 135 8.74 2.47 -11.88
CA ILE A 135 7.67 2.59 -10.88
C ILE A 135 7.66 4.00 -10.27
N SER A 136 8.83 4.52 -9.86
CA SER A 136 8.94 5.89 -9.33
C SER A 136 8.51 6.94 -10.35
N GLN A 137 8.98 6.83 -11.59
CA GLN A 137 8.58 7.71 -12.68
C GLN A 137 7.07 7.65 -12.95
N LYS A 138 6.47 6.46 -12.87
CA LYS A 138 5.03 6.29 -13.06
C LYS A 138 4.24 7.00 -11.96
N ILE A 139 4.66 6.87 -10.68
CA ILE A 139 4.04 7.60 -9.55
C ILE A 139 4.10 9.10 -9.80
N GLN A 140 5.28 9.62 -10.14
CA GLN A 140 5.48 11.05 -10.40
C GLN A 140 4.61 11.54 -11.55
N SER A 141 4.69 10.89 -12.72
CA SER A 141 3.96 11.34 -13.91
C SER A 141 2.45 11.22 -13.80
N THR A 142 1.94 10.35 -12.93
CA THR A 142 0.50 10.11 -12.83
C THR A 142 -0.16 10.91 -11.72
N TRP A 143 0.49 11.03 -10.55
CA TRP A 143 -0.19 11.54 -9.34
C TRP A 143 0.53 12.69 -8.64
N GLN A 144 1.71 13.13 -9.09
CA GLN A 144 2.50 14.15 -8.38
C GLN A 144 1.71 15.42 -8.14
N ASP A 145 1.07 15.96 -9.17
CA ASP A 145 0.36 17.25 -9.07
C ASP A 145 -0.84 17.14 -8.12
N GLU A 146 -1.62 16.06 -8.22
CA GLU A 146 -2.78 15.85 -7.34
C GLU A 146 -2.34 15.61 -5.89
N LEU A 147 -1.23 14.89 -5.67
CA LEU A 147 -0.69 14.67 -4.32
C LEU A 147 -0.17 15.97 -3.71
N LEU A 148 0.52 16.82 -4.49
CA LEU A 148 0.99 18.14 -4.03
C LEU A 148 -0.17 19.04 -3.68
N HIS A 149 -1.19 19.13 -4.52
CA HIS A 149 -2.42 19.90 -4.23
C HIS A 149 -3.14 19.40 -2.97
N HIS A 150 -3.12 18.09 -2.72
CA HIS A 150 -3.71 17.54 -1.50
C HIS A 150 -2.93 17.94 -0.25
N LEU A 151 -1.61 17.97 -0.31
CA LEU A 151 -0.75 18.42 0.79
C LEU A 151 -0.97 19.91 1.11
N GLU A 152 -1.10 20.75 0.09
CA GLU A 152 -1.37 22.19 0.24
C GLU A 152 -2.71 22.47 0.94
N ARG A 153 -3.74 21.65 0.66
CA ARG A 153 -5.07 21.79 1.28
C ARG A 153 -5.15 21.24 2.71
N ASN A 154 -4.23 20.36 3.09
CA ASN A 154 -4.21 19.70 4.41
C ASN A 154 -2.84 19.85 5.10
N PRO A 155 -2.42 21.07 5.47
CA PRO A 155 -1.08 21.32 6.02
C PRO A 155 -0.80 20.68 7.39
N ASN A 156 -1.80 20.09 8.04
CA ASN A 156 -1.68 19.45 9.37
C ASN A 156 -1.56 17.92 9.31
N SER A 157 -1.25 17.31 8.16
CA SER A 157 -0.98 15.87 8.11
C SER A 157 0.35 15.53 8.80
N HIS A 158 0.38 14.44 9.57
CA HIS A 158 1.54 14.01 10.39
C HIS A 158 2.87 13.82 9.62
N GLY A 159 2.88 13.92 8.31
CA GLY A 159 4.10 13.85 7.49
C GLY A 159 4.84 15.19 7.31
N GLN A 160 4.38 16.27 7.94
CA GLN A 160 4.99 17.61 7.84
C GLN A 160 5.60 18.13 9.16
N ARG A 161 5.72 17.26 10.18
CA ARG A 161 6.41 17.58 11.44
C ARG A 161 7.79 17.00 11.49
#